data_b8f56dbad0c137b6cf1b296297fa9d6e
#
_entry.id   b8f56dbad0c137b6cf1b296297fa9d6e
#
_cell.length_a   1.000
_cell.length_b   1.000
_cell.length_c   1.000
_cell.angle_alpha   90.00
_cell.angle_beta   90.00
_cell.angle_gamma   90.00
#
_symmetry.space_group_name_H-M   'P 1'
#
loop_
_entity.id
_entity.type
_entity.pdbx_description
1 polymer ?
#
loop_
_entity_poly.entity_id
_entity_poly.type
_entity_poly.pdbx_seq_one_letter_code
_entity_poly.pdbx_strand_id
1 'polypeptide(L)'
;PCGFTPFKTQLDDGEEFSFDTMMGFAGSVDQINAKIDTFCKEGYLQDKFVEAEELAESFTSDVKTHTAAGKFDQYIEQCYLDNFLRGGYPYVLNKDGNKSIIHLFSRKHGDPERDYNFFSIAAEYYSQGNGNFRDVSQNRRNDVFFNKDVGDFNVKTFFSLVQADGYNPLEVRPSLFNVIEGKEEEVKAYVKESIDGDASAIVKIVEGKFTPGQISNTIARLQLNLKVDDGEFIANILNNCNQNIEAGFGEGYWSDHWDYNMDLVDNYLSVFPDKKDQFLFGDDTYKFYDSVAYVVPRDEKYVINKKGDVRQYGMEVEDEEKLAREGFNKWATNWLKEKDGKTVHTTLAVKMIILALSKFAQMDMDGIGVEMEGGKPGWNDAMNGLPGLFGSGTPETFELKRLVKFITDNFGGDGFVVMPVEISKYLDAVKAELDKYNAGTLNDFEYWDAVASVR
;
A
#
# COMPACT_ATOMS: atom_id res chain seq x y z
N PRO A 1 -24.54 -18.95 -8.10
CA PRO A 1 -25.86 -18.77 -8.65
C PRO A 1 -25.74 -18.26 -10.09
N CYS A 2 -26.53 -18.85 -11.02
CA CYS A 2 -26.61 -18.40 -12.40
C CYS A 2 -27.99 -17.79 -12.61
N GLY A 3 -28.06 -16.63 -13.27
CA GLY A 3 -29.30 -16.01 -13.68
C GLY A 3 -29.56 -16.32 -15.16
N PHE A 4 -30.78 -16.74 -15.49
CA PHE A 4 -31.20 -16.92 -16.85
C PHE A 4 -32.39 -15.99 -17.12
N THR A 5 -32.31 -15.21 -18.19
CA THR A 5 -33.40 -14.37 -18.68
C THR A 5 -33.84 -14.91 -20.02
N PRO A 6 -34.79 -15.87 -20.06
CA PRO A 6 -35.26 -16.42 -21.31
C PRO A 6 -36.17 -15.41 -22.01
N PHE A 7 -35.95 -15.22 -23.28
CA PHE A 7 -36.89 -14.54 -24.17
C PHE A 7 -37.08 -15.35 -25.45
N LYS A 8 -38.20 -15.13 -26.11
CA LYS A 8 -38.51 -15.76 -27.38
C LYS A 8 -39.00 -14.68 -28.35
N THR A 9 -38.35 -14.60 -29.48
CA THR A 9 -38.75 -13.69 -30.56
C THR A 9 -38.76 -14.44 -31.90
N GLN A 10 -39.47 -13.91 -32.85
CA GLN A 10 -39.47 -14.37 -34.23
C GLN A 10 -38.94 -13.21 -35.08
N LEU A 11 -37.95 -13.47 -35.89
CA LEU A 11 -37.35 -12.49 -36.81
C LEU A 11 -37.68 -12.87 -38.23
N ASP A 12 -38.05 -11.91 -39.05
CA ASP A 12 -38.17 -12.05 -40.50
C ASP A 12 -36.80 -11.84 -41.17
N ASP A 13 -36.70 -12.12 -42.45
CA ASP A 13 -35.45 -12.04 -43.19
C ASP A 13 -34.90 -10.60 -43.18
N GLY A 14 -33.69 -10.43 -42.62
CA GLY A 14 -33.03 -9.14 -42.46
C GLY A 14 -33.41 -8.34 -41.22
N GLU A 15 -34.30 -8.88 -40.37
CA GLU A 15 -34.59 -8.24 -39.07
C GLU A 15 -33.55 -8.56 -38.02
N GLU A 16 -33.25 -7.58 -37.16
CA GLU A 16 -32.34 -7.69 -36.01
C GLU A 16 -33.09 -7.49 -34.70
N PHE A 17 -32.72 -8.25 -33.69
CA PHE A 17 -33.20 -8.07 -32.33
C PHE A 17 -32.02 -7.79 -31.41
N SER A 18 -32.07 -6.69 -30.69
CA SER A 18 -31.10 -6.34 -29.69
C SER A 18 -31.73 -6.21 -28.30
N PHE A 19 -30.99 -6.51 -27.27
CA PHE A 19 -31.39 -6.25 -25.90
C PHE A 19 -30.18 -5.82 -25.08
N ASP A 20 -30.46 -4.98 -24.14
CA ASP A 20 -29.45 -4.50 -23.21
C ASP A 20 -29.62 -5.17 -21.84
N THR A 21 -28.52 -5.43 -21.14
CA THR A 21 -28.54 -5.93 -19.79
C THR A 21 -27.77 -5.00 -18.88
N MET A 22 -28.28 -4.79 -17.68
CA MET A 22 -27.60 -4.02 -16.65
C MET A 22 -27.29 -4.93 -15.47
N MET A 23 -26.02 -4.91 -15.02
CA MET A 23 -25.57 -5.61 -13.83
C MET A 23 -25.05 -4.60 -12.81
N GLY A 24 -25.44 -4.74 -11.55
CA GLY A 24 -25.01 -3.82 -10.52
C GLY A 24 -25.17 -4.38 -9.12
N PHE A 25 -24.86 -3.57 -8.15
CA PHE A 25 -25.04 -3.83 -6.73
C PHE A 25 -25.97 -2.78 -6.11
N ALA A 26 -26.82 -3.22 -5.21
CA ALA A 26 -27.66 -2.35 -4.39
C ALA A 26 -27.77 -2.91 -2.96
N GLY A 27 -27.83 -2.04 -1.97
CA GLY A 27 -27.95 -2.42 -0.56
C GLY A 27 -29.33 -2.98 -0.18
N SER A 28 -30.36 -2.71 -1.00
CA SER A 28 -31.72 -3.22 -0.81
C SER A 28 -32.53 -3.23 -2.09
N VAL A 29 -33.61 -4.05 -2.10
CA VAL A 29 -34.56 -4.09 -3.20
C VAL A 29 -35.29 -2.73 -3.39
N ASP A 30 -35.53 -2.01 -2.32
CA ASP A 30 -36.18 -0.69 -2.38
C ASP A 30 -35.32 0.32 -3.15
N GLN A 31 -34.00 0.27 -3.00
CA GLN A 31 -33.06 1.10 -3.79
C GLN A 31 -33.14 0.77 -5.29
N ILE A 32 -33.29 -0.50 -5.64
CA ILE A 32 -33.49 -0.90 -7.03
C ILE A 32 -34.82 -0.35 -7.53
N ASN A 33 -35.91 -0.59 -6.80
CA ASN A 33 -37.24 -0.16 -7.18
C ASN A 33 -37.35 1.36 -7.36
N ALA A 34 -36.67 2.12 -6.51
CA ALA A 34 -36.64 3.59 -6.61
C ALA A 34 -35.95 4.12 -7.87
N LYS A 35 -35.10 3.31 -8.52
CA LYS A 35 -34.33 3.69 -9.71
C LYS A 35 -34.75 2.97 -10.99
N ILE A 36 -35.68 2.04 -10.93
CA ILE A 36 -36.01 1.19 -12.08
C ILE A 36 -36.53 2.02 -13.27
N ASP A 37 -37.35 3.02 -13.02
CA ASP A 37 -37.87 3.92 -14.07
C ASP A 37 -36.75 4.75 -14.73
N THR A 38 -35.71 5.11 -13.97
CA THR A 38 -34.53 5.78 -14.52
C THR A 38 -33.73 4.84 -15.39
N PHE A 39 -33.49 3.62 -14.91
CA PHE A 39 -32.68 2.63 -15.63
C PHE A 39 -33.36 2.12 -16.91
N CYS A 40 -34.68 2.04 -16.92
CA CYS A 40 -35.46 1.61 -18.06
C CYS A 40 -35.83 2.75 -19.03
N LYS A 41 -35.38 3.96 -18.77
CA LYS A 41 -35.60 5.12 -19.64
C LYS A 41 -34.90 4.86 -20.97
N GLU A 42 -35.61 5.11 -22.09
CA GLU A 42 -35.03 5.07 -23.44
C GLU A 42 -33.82 6.03 -23.53
N GLY A 43 -32.71 5.55 -24.09
CA GLY A 43 -31.45 6.30 -24.21
C GLY A 43 -30.55 6.28 -22.98
N TYR A 44 -31.03 5.82 -21.81
CA TYR A 44 -30.23 5.85 -20.58
C TYR A 44 -28.88 5.12 -20.69
N LEU A 45 -28.87 3.92 -21.29
CA LEU A 45 -27.64 3.16 -21.47
C LEU A 45 -26.69 3.83 -22.45
N GLN A 46 -27.23 4.45 -23.50
CA GLN A 46 -26.45 5.22 -24.48
C GLN A 46 -25.78 6.41 -23.81
N ASP A 47 -26.53 7.14 -22.99
CA ASP A 47 -25.98 8.26 -22.20
C ASP A 47 -24.86 7.77 -21.27
N LYS A 48 -25.02 6.61 -20.64
CA LYS A 48 -23.99 6.00 -19.77
C LYS A 48 -22.75 5.53 -20.52
N PHE A 49 -22.85 5.10 -21.76
CA PHE A 49 -21.71 4.84 -22.61
C PHE A 49 -20.90 6.10 -22.88
N VAL A 50 -21.57 7.19 -23.26
CA VAL A 50 -20.92 8.48 -23.49
C VAL A 50 -20.25 9.00 -22.21
N GLU A 51 -20.94 8.95 -21.07
CA GLU A 51 -20.35 9.33 -19.76
C GLU A 51 -19.08 8.51 -19.44
N ALA A 52 -19.08 7.21 -19.74
CA ALA A 52 -17.93 6.35 -19.48
C ALA A 52 -16.72 6.70 -20.37
N GLU A 53 -16.96 7.02 -21.64
CA GLU A 53 -15.93 7.47 -22.57
C GLU A 53 -15.36 8.84 -22.14
N GLU A 54 -16.22 9.81 -21.82
CA GLU A 54 -15.83 11.12 -21.33
C GLU A 54 -15.05 11.05 -20.02
N LEU A 55 -15.44 10.15 -19.11
CA LEU A 55 -14.73 9.92 -17.86
C LEU A 55 -13.31 9.40 -18.11
N ALA A 56 -13.16 8.39 -18.98
CA ALA A 56 -11.86 7.84 -19.36
C ALA A 56 -10.96 8.91 -20.02
N GLU A 57 -11.53 9.70 -20.93
CA GLU A 57 -10.81 10.82 -21.56
C GLU A 57 -10.41 11.89 -20.53
N SER A 58 -11.27 12.21 -19.57
CA SER A 58 -10.95 13.19 -18.52
C SER A 58 -9.79 12.75 -17.66
N PHE A 59 -9.69 11.47 -17.31
CA PHE A 59 -8.56 10.93 -16.54
C PHE A 59 -7.26 10.92 -17.34
N THR A 60 -7.31 10.63 -18.64
CA THR A 60 -6.11 10.53 -19.48
C THR A 60 -5.66 11.88 -20.07
N SER A 61 -6.46 12.94 -19.91
CA SER A 61 -6.18 14.26 -20.48
C SER A 61 -4.81 14.84 -20.08
N ASP A 62 -4.35 14.55 -18.86
CA ASP A 62 -3.06 15.05 -18.33
C ASP A 62 -1.84 14.44 -19.05
N VAL A 63 -2.01 13.29 -19.71
CA VAL A 63 -0.93 12.61 -20.44
C VAL A 63 -1.15 12.57 -21.96
N LYS A 64 -2.19 13.22 -22.45
CA LYS A 64 -2.53 13.25 -23.87
C LYS A 64 -1.41 13.87 -24.69
N THR A 65 -0.90 13.14 -25.67
CA THR A 65 0.17 13.56 -26.57
C THR A 65 -0.28 13.54 -28.02
N HIS A 66 0.41 14.31 -28.86
CA HIS A 66 0.23 14.34 -30.31
C HIS A 66 1.60 14.21 -30.96
N THR A 67 2.06 13.00 -31.16
CA THR A 67 3.36 12.72 -31.77
C THR A 67 3.23 12.21 -33.20
N ALA A 68 4.36 12.03 -33.88
CA ALA A 68 4.38 11.39 -35.19
C ALA A 68 4.02 9.89 -35.12
N ALA A 69 3.94 9.30 -33.92
CA ALA A 69 3.63 7.89 -33.69
C ALA A 69 2.29 7.77 -32.95
N GLY A 70 1.17 7.78 -33.68
CA GLY A 70 -0.17 7.72 -33.08
C GLY A 70 -0.41 6.47 -32.18
N LYS A 71 0.33 5.38 -32.40
CA LYS A 71 0.29 4.22 -31.49
C LYS A 71 0.94 4.52 -30.14
N PHE A 72 1.94 5.39 -30.09
CA PHE A 72 2.55 5.83 -28.85
C PHE A 72 1.58 6.70 -28.04
N ASP A 73 0.86 7.59 -28.73
CA ASP A 73 -0.12 8.46 -28.08
C ASP A 73 -1.23 7.63 -27.41
N GLN A 74 -1.76 6.64 -28.12
CA GLN A 74 -2.75 5.71 -27.56
C GLN A 74 -2.19 4.83 -26.42
N TYR A 75 -0.94 4.39 -26.53
CA TYR A 75 -0.29 3.56 -25.54
C TYR A 75 -0.08 4.31 -24.21
N ILE A 76 0.30 5.58 -24.26
CA ILE A 76 0.47 6.40 -23.06
C ILE A 76 -0.84 6.56 -22.30
N GLU A 77 -1.93 6.89 -22.99
CA GLU A 77 -3.25 7.01 -22.36
C GLU A 77 -3.69 5.70 -21.72
N GLN A 78 -3.52 4.59 -22.44
CA GLN A 78 -3.85 3.26 -21.94
C GLN A 78 -3.01 2.87 -20.70
N CYS A 79 -1.70 3.10 -20.72
CA CYS A 79 -0.82 2.80 -19.60
C CYS A 79 -1.16 3.64 -18.37
N TYR A 80 -1.47 4.91 -18.57
CA TYR A 80 -1.84 5.81 -17.49
C TYR A 80 -3.15 5.39 -16.81
N LEU A 81 -4.18 5.07 -17.61
CA LEU A 81 -5.44 4.56 -17.10
C LEU A 81 -5.28 3.23 -16.35
N ASP A 82 -4.43 2.33 -16.86
CA ASP A 82 -4.14 1.06 -16.18
C ASP A 82 -3.45 1.27 -14.83
N ASN A 83 -2.54 2.24 -14.71
CA ASN A 83 -1.93 2.59 -13.43
C ASN A 83 -2.96 3.09 -12.42
N PHE A 84 -3.92 3.92 -12.82
CA PHE A 84 -5.01 4.33 -11.93
C PHE A 84 -5.85 3.16 -11.46
N LEU A 85 -6.19 2.26 -12.37
CA LEU A 85 -7.00 1.09 -12.01
C LEU A 85 -6.26 0.14 -11.04
N ARG A 86 -4.93 0.15 -11.02
CA ARG A 86 -4.10 -0.68 -10.13
C ARG A 86 -3.73 0.02 -8.83
N GLY A 87 -3.20 1.23 -8.93
CA GLY A 87 -2.75 2.03 -7.79
C GLY A 87 -3.84 2.85 -7.13
N GLY A 88 -4.92 3.09 -7.84
CA GLY A 88 -6.01 4.01 -7.49
C GLY A 88 -5.74 5.43 -7.98
N TYR A 89 -6.81 6.18 -8.23
CA TYR A 89 -6.74 7.60 -8.53
C TYR A 89 -6.52 8.40 -7.23
N PRO A 90 -5.44 9.17 -7.10
CA PRO A 90 -5.14 9.93 -5.89
C PRO A 90 -6.06 11.15 -5.76
N TYR A 91 -7.16 10.99 -5.07
CA TYR A 91 -8.11 12.06 -4.77
C TYR A 91 -7.67 12.83 -3.52
N VAL A 92 -7.39 14.11 -3.68
CA VAL A 92 -6.85 14.97 -2.62
C VAL A 92 -7.95 15.86 -2.05
N LEU A 93 -8.23 15.69 -0.77
CA LEU A 93 -9.16 16.51 0.01
C LEU A 93 -8.40 17.49 0.91
N ASN A 94 -9.00 18.64 1.22
CA ASN A 94 -8.47 19.63 2.18
C ASN A 94 -7.04 20.09 1.85
N LYS A 95 -6.79 20.48 0.61
CA LYS A 95 -5.46 20.90 0.12
C LYS A 95 -4.80 21.97 0.98
N ASP A 96 -5.59 22.91 1.49
CA ASP A 96 -5.16 24.05 2.31
C ASP A 96 -5.31 23.83 3.82
N GLY A 97 -5.71 22.62 4.22
CA GLY A 97 -5.96 22.25 5.62
C GLY A 97 -5.25 20.96 6.02
N ASN A 98 -5.93 20.16 6.83
CA ASN A 98 -5.50 18.81 7.17
C ASN A 98 -5.73 17.87 5.97
N LYS A 99 -4.77 17.87 5.07
CA LYS A 99 -4.85 17.19 3.78
C LYS A 99 -5.02 15.68 3.94
N SER A 100 -5.98 15.12 3.20
CA SER A 100 -6.23 13.69 3.12
C SER A 100 -6.11 13.22 1.66
N ILE A 101 -5.51 12.06 1.46
CA ILE A 101 -5.30 11.47 0.13
C ILE A 101 -5.94 10.09 0.09
N ILE A 102 -6.95 9.94 -0.76
CA ILE A 102 -7.70 8.71 -0.92
C ILE A 102 -7.41 8.17 -2.32
N HIS A 103 -6.96 6.93 -2.43
CA HIS A 103 -6.75 6.30 -3.73
C HIS A 103 -8.03 5.59 -4.16
N LEU A 104 -8.81 6.28 -4.98
CA LEU A 104 -10.11 5.81 -5.48
C LEU A 104 -9.93 4.69 -6.50
N PHE A 105 -10.85 3.73 -6.49
CA PHE A 105 -10.91 2.62 -7.46
C PHE A 105 -9.66 1.75 -7.52
N SER A 106 -8.77 1.86 -6.52
CA SER A 106 -7.67 0.94 -6.39
C SER A 106 -8.20 -0.49 -6.35
N ARG A 107 -7.89 -1.27 -7.36
CA ARG A 107 -8.27 -2.67 -7.40
C ARG A 107 -7.11 -3.52 -6.88
N LYS A 108 -7.47 -4.63 -6.26
CA LYS A 108 -6.49 -5.63 -5.93
C LYS A 108 -5.95 -6.26 -7.21
N HIS A 109 -4.63 -6.27 -7.32
CA HIS A 109 -3.91 -6.93 -8.39
C HIS A 109 -3.21 -8.17 -7.86
N GLY A 110 -3.23 -9.26 -8.61
CA GLY A 110 -2.53 -10.48 -8.27
C GLY A 110 -3.30 -11.73 -8.69
N ASP A 111 -2.83 -12.86 -8.22
CA ASP A 111 -3.40 -14.17 -8.51
C ASP A 111 -4.74 -14.37 -7.78
N PRO A 112 -5.87 -14.57 -8.48
CA PRO A 112 -7.18 -14.74 -7.86
C PRO A 112 -7.30 -16.04 -7.05
N GLU A 113 -6.39 -16.99 -7.21
CA GLU A 113 -6.38 -18.24 -6.45
C GLU A 113 -5.86 -18.06 -5.02
N ARG A 114 -5.25 -16.91 -4.71
CA ARG A 114 -4.70 -16.63 -3.40
C ARG A 114 -5.68 -15.87 -2.52
N ASP A 115 -5.81 -16.27 -1.28
CA ASP A 115 -6.75 -15.68 -0.31
C ASP A 115 -6.56 -14.18 -0.10
N TYR A 116 -5.34 -13.67 -0.22
CA TYR A 116 -5.07 -12.25 -0.10
C TYR A 116 -5.40 -11.45 -1.36
N ASN A 117 -5.76 -12.11 -2.45
CA ASN A 117 -6.07 -11.48 -3.74
C ASN A 117 -7.58 -11.41 -3.99
N PHE A 118 -8.31 -10.66 -3.17
CA PHE A 118 -9.71 -10.39 -3.47
C PHE A 118 -9.83 -9.33 -4.56
N PHE A 119 -10.42 -9.66 -5.68
CA PHE A 119 -10.85 -8.68 -6.69
C PHE A 119 -12.15 -7.98 -6.27
N SER A 120 -12.21 -7.52 -5.04
CA SER A 120 -13.38 -6.87 -4.48
C SER A 120 -13.07 -5.41 -4.21
N ILE A 121 -13.80 -4.54 -4.90
CA ILE A 121 -13.87 -3.12 -4.58
C ILE A 121 -15.25 -2.90 -3.97
N ALA A 122 -15.32 -2.22 -2.83
CA ALA A 122 -16.59 -1.88 -2.22
C ALA A 122 -17.43 -1.02 -3.18
N ALA A 123 -18.71 -1.39 -3.35
CA ALA A 123 -19.64 -0.64 -4.20
C ALA A 123 -20.16 0.59 -3.46
N GLU A 124 -19.26 1.53 -3.20
CA GLU A 124 -19.52 2.76 -2.46
C GLU A 124 -18.71 3.92 -3.04
N TYR A 125 -19.13 5.13 -2.78
CA TYR A 125 -18.34 6.32 -3.07
C TYR A 125 -17.07 6.30 -2.22
N TYR A 126 -16.00 6.92 -2.72
CA TYR A 126 -14.68 6.90 -2.09
C TYR A 126 -14.13 5.48 -1.86
N SER A 127 -14.58 4.53 -2.69
CA SER A 127 -14.11 3.14 -2.61
C SER A 127 -12.60 3.05 -2.76
N GLN A 128 -11.96 2.35 -1.85
CA GLN A 128 -10.55 2.07 -1.83
C GLN A 128 -10.35 0.56 -1.85
N GLY A 129 -9.56 0.05 -2.77
CA GLY A 129 -9.17 -1.36 -2.77
C GLY A 129 -7.94 -1.60 -1.91
N ASN A 130 -7.74 -2.84 -1.48
CA ASN A 130 -6.49 -3.31 -0.95
C ASN A 130 -5.61 -3.88 -2.07
N GLY A 131 -4.31 -4.02 -1.82
CA GLY A 131 -3.40 -4.57 -2.81
C GLY A 131 -2.11 -5.09 -2.21
N ASN A 132 -1.33 -5.77 -3.04
CA ASN A 132 0.01 -6.21 -2.70
C ASN A 132 0.94 -5.00 -2.58
N PHE A 133 1.78 -4.98 -1.54
CA PHE A 133 2.69 -3.87 -1.23
C PHE A 133 3.50 -3.42 -2.46
N ARG A 134 4.18 -4.36 -3.14
CA ARG A 134 4.99 -4.06 -4.32
C ARG A 134 4.17 -3.46 -5.44
N ASP A 135 3.04 -4.09 -5.79
CA ASP A 135 2.23 -3.69 -6.93
C ASP A 135 1.59 -2.31 -6.71
N VAL A 136 1.13 -2.05 -5.49
CA VAL A 136 0.57 -0.74 -5.13
C VAL A 136 1.67 0.33 -5.14
N SER A 137 2.86 0.05 -4.57
CA SER A 137 4.01 0.95 -4.60
C SER A 137 4.42 1.27 -6.05
N GLN A 138 4.56 0.23 -6.88
CA GLN A 138 4.91 0.36 -8.30
C GLN A 138 3.96 1.30 -9.05
N ASN A 139 2.66 1.17 -8.81
CA ASN A 139 1.66 1.95 -9.55
C ASN A 139 1.52 3.38 -9.00
N ARG A 140 1.72 3.59 -7.69
CA ARG A 140 1.61 4.92 -7.06
C ARG A 140 2.87 5.77 -7.13
N ARG A 141 4.01 5.20 -7.54
CA ARG A 141 5.30 5.91 -7.56
C ARG A 141 5.30 7.16 -8.42
N ASN A 142 4.45 7.23 -9.44
CA ASN A 142 4.37 8.33 -10.37
C ASN A 142 3.28 9.36 -10.02
N ASP A 143 2.45 9.15 -9.01
CA ASP A 143 1.34 10.03 -8.64
C ASP A 143 1.78 11.49 -8.51
N VAL A 144 2.93 11.73 -7.88
CA VAL A 144 3.47 13.06 -7.63
C VAL A 144 3.78 13.86 -8.89
N PHE A 145 4.03 13.21 -10.02
CA PHE A 145 4.25 13.90 -11.31
C PHE A 145 2.95 14.44 -11.88
N PHE A 146 1.85 13.73 -11.70
CA PHE A 146 0.54 14.11 -12.26
C PHE A 146 -0.27 14.95 -11.27
N ASN A 147 -0.10 14.71 -9.97
CA ASN A 147 -0.74 15.47 -8.92
C ASN A 147 0.27 15.81 -7.81
N LYS A 148 0.88 16.98 -7.90
CA LYS A 148 1.88 17.45 -6.91
C LYS A 148 1.31 17.56 -5.49
N ASP A 149 -0.01 17.68 -5.35
CA ASP A 149 -0.66 17.75 -4.03
C ASP A 149 -0.63 16.41 -3.28
N VAL A 150 -0.29 15.30 -3.95
CA VAL A 150 0.03 14.02 -3.29
C VAL A 150 1.25 14.16 -2.37
N GLY A 151 2.23 14.99 -2.76
CA GLY A 151 3.42 15.24 -1.97
C GLY A 151 4.17 13.94 -1.65
N ASP A 152 4.57 13.79 -0.39
CA ASP A 152 5.31 12.65 0.15
C ASP A 152 4.42 11.53 0.70
N PHE A 153 3.10 11.59 0.52
CA PHE A 153 2.15 10.64 1.10
C PHE A 153 2.50 9.18 0.80
N ASN A 154 2.82 8.87 -0.46
CA ASN A 154 3.18 7.51 -0.84
C ASN A 154 4.52 7.09 -0.22
N VAL A 155 5.53 7.96 -0.20
CA VAL A 155 6.81 7.69 0.47
C VAL A 155 6.56 7.36 1.94
N LYS A 156 5.78 8.20 2.63
CA LYS A 156 5.44 8.02 4.04
C LYS A 156 4.70 6.71 4.30
N THR A 157 3.76 6.36 3.43
CA THR A 157 3.01 5.10 3.51
C THR A 157 3.96 3.90 3.42
N PHE A 158 4.72 3.78 2.33
CA PHE A 158 5.51 2.58 2.08
C PHE A 158 6.73 2.47 2.99
N PHE A 159 7.41 3.56 3.31
CA PHE A 159 8.51 3.49 4.26
C PHE A 159 8.04 3.28 5.71
N SER A 160 6.90 3.81 6.14
CA SER A 160 6.35 3.49 7.47
C SER A 160 6.05 2.00 7.63
N LEU A 161 5.68 1.32 6.56
CA LEU A 161 5.41 -0.10 6.57
C LEU A 161 6.68 -0.98 6.61
N VAL A 162 7.87 -0.44 6.34
CA VAL A 162 9.13 -1.18 6.56
C VAL A 162 9.29 -1.47 8.04
N GLN A 163 9.57 -2.71 8.39
CA GLN A 163 9.77 -3.20 9.75
C GLN A 163 11.19 -2.86 10.28
N ALA A 164 11.40 -3.05 11.57
CA ALA A 164 12.72 -2.85 12.18
C ALA A 164 13.77 -3.88 11.71
N ASP A 165 13.34 -5.01 11.18
CA ASP A 165 14.17 -6.04 10.57
C ASP A 165 14.32 -5.89 9.03
N GLY A 166 13.77 -4.81 8.45
CA GLY A 166 13.88 -4.49 7.02
C GLY A 166 12.91 -5.24 6.11
N TYR A 167 12.00 -6.05 6.65
CA TYR A 167 10.88 -6.62 5.91
C TYR A 167 9.70 -5.66 5.84
N ASN A 168 8.65 -6.03 5.14
CA ASN A 168 7.41 -5.26 5.03
C ASN A 168 6.20 -6.21 4.92
N PRO A 169 5.00 -5.76 5.30
CA PRO A 169 3.78 -6.56 5.13
C PRO A 169 3.48 -6.80 3.64
N LEU A 170 2.76 -7.89 3.37
CA LEU A 170 2.31 -8.20 2.01
C LEU A 170 1.19 -7.28 1.55
N GLU A 171 0.24 -6.97 2.43
CA GLU A 171 -1.01 -6.30 2.09
C GLU A 171 -1.01 -4.84 2.55
N VAL A 172 -1.31 -3.92 1.61
CA VAL A 172 -1.68 -2.53 1.91
C VAL A 172 -3.19 -2.43 1.82
N ARG A 173 -3.82 -1.90 2.86
CA ARG A 173 -5.27 -1.80 3.01
C ARG A 173 -5.78 -0.37 2.79
N PRO A 174 -7.10 -0.19 2.59
CA PRO A 174 -7.72 1.12 2.57
C PRO A 174 -7.38 1.95 3.80
N SER A 175 -7.13 3.24 3.61
CA SER A 175 -6.95 4.17 4.73
C SER A 175 -8.21 4.23 5.59
N LEU A 176 -8.02 4.18 6.91
CA LEU A 176 -9.06 4.44 7.88
C LEU A 176 -8.86 5.81 8.53
N PHE A 177 -9.96 6.45 8.87
CA PHE A 177 -9.96 7.75 9.53
C PHE A 177 -10.50 7.63 10.94
N ASN A 178 -9.96 8.43 11.84
CA ASN A 178 -10.52 8.67 13.16
C ASN A 178 -10.39 10.15 13.53
N VAL A 179 -11.33 10.65 14.27
CA VAL A 179 -11.31 12.05 14.75
C VAL A 179 -10.06 12.29 15.59
N ILE A 180 -9.42 13.45 15.40
CA ILE A 180 -8.27 13.90 16.19
C ILE A 180 -8.70 14.06 17.63
N GLU A 181 -7.89 13.60 18.57
CA GLU A 181 -8.14 13.72 20.02
C GLU A 181 -8.44 15.18 20.41
N GLY A 182 -9.56 15.37 21.11
CA GLY A 182 -10.05 16.69 21.50
C GLY A 182 -10.91 17.41 20.47
N LYS A 183 -11.12 16.84 19.27
CA LYS A 183 -11.98 17.37 18.21
C LYS A 183 -13.36 16.67 18.12
N GLU A 184 -13.62 15.69 18.99
CA GLU A 184 -14.79 14.82 18.90
C GLU A 184 -16.11 15.61 18.97
N GLU A 185 -16.20 16.56 19.91
CA GLU A 185 -17.42 17.35 20.08
C GLU A 185 -17.62 18.37 18.94
N GLU A 186 -16.54 18.90 18.37
CA GLU A 186 -16.59 19.79 17.21
C GLU A 186 -17.14 19.04 15.98
N VAL A 187 -16.62 17.85 15.71
CA VAL A 187 -17.09 17.01 14.60
C VAL A 187 -18.56 16.60 14.81
N LYS A 188 -18.92 16.15 16.01
CA LYS A 188 -20.32 15.79 16.33
C LYS A 188 -21.28 16.96 16.18
N ALA A 189 -20.88 18.16 16.59
CA ALA A 189 -21.69 19.37 16.43
C ALA A 189 -21.89 19.68 14.94
N TYR A 190 -20.80 19.68 14.15
CA TYR A 190 -20.85 19.88 12.70
C TYR A 190 -21.77 18.87 12.00
N VAL A 191 -21.67 17.58 12.34
CA VAL A 191 -22.53 16.53 11.78
C VAL A 191 -24.01 16.81 12.08
N LYS A 192 -24.35 17.18 13.33
CA LYS A 192 -25.72 17.48 13.74
C LYS A 192 -26.26 18.75 13.07
N GLU A 193 -25.42 19.76 12.87
CA GLU A 193 -25.84 21.03 12.23
C GLU A 193 -26.04 20.85 10.71
N SER A 194 -25.27 19.95 10.07
CA SER A 194 -25.29 19.77 8.63
C SER A 194 -26.35 18.80 8.12
N ILE A 195 -27.03 18.05 9.00
CA ILE A 195 -28.07 17.08 8.64
C ILE A 195 -29.42 17.56 9.11
N ASP A 196 -30.43 17.57 8.22
CA ASP A 196 -31.80 17.77 8.59
C ASP A 196 -32.40 16.47 9.17
N GLY A 197 -32.74 16.51 10.48
CA GLY A 197 -33.31 15.35 11.17
C GLY A 197 -32.35 14.59 12.04
N ASP A 198 -32.40 13.24 11.99
CA ASP A 198 -31.61 12.37 12.88
C ASP A 198 -30.19 12.09 12.31
N ALA A 199 -29.20 12.68 12.94
CA ALA A 199 -27.78 12.52 12.61
C ALA A 199 -27.08 11.37 13.35
N SER A 200 -27.81 10.62 14.21
CA SER A 200 -27.22 9.65 15.15
C SER A 200 -26.38 8.57 14.47
N ALA A 201 -26.78 8.13 13.28
CA ALA A 201 -26.06 7.12 12.52
C ALA A 201 -24.65 7.59 12.08
N ILE A 202 -24.53 8.83 11.60
CA ILE A 202 -23.23 9.41 11.21
C ILE A 202 -22.39 9.73 12.46
N VAL A 203 -22.99 10.26 13.51
CA VAL A 203 -22.29 10.47 14.80
C VAL A 203 -21.67 9.18 15.30
N LYS A 204 -22.37 8.06 15.23
CA LYS A 204 -21.84 6.75 15.62
C LYS A 204 -20.66 6.29 14.75
N ILE A 205 -20.68 6.59 13.46
CA ILE A 205 -19.57 6.26 12.54
C ILE A 205 -18.30 7.03 12.96
N VAL A 206 -18.40 8.33 13.18
CA VAL A 206 -17.24 9.18 13.50
C VAL A 206 -16.68 8.98 14.92
N GLU A 207 -17.37 8.25 15.79
CA GLU A 207 -16.86 7.83 17.11
C GLU A 207 -15.83 6.70 17.04
N GLY A 208 -15.72 6.00 15.91
CA GLY A 208 -14.76 4.92 15.69
C GLY A 208 -13.76 5.22 14.58
N LYS A 209 -13.11 4.16 14.09
CA LYS A 209 -12.40 4.20 12.82
C LYS A 209 -13.39 4.00 11.68
N PHE A 210 -13.28 4.79 10.63
CA PHE A 210 -14.23 4.76 9.51
C PHE A 210 -13.55 5.03 8.16
N THR A 211 -14.28 4.71 7.07
CA THR A 211 -13.96 5.17 5.71
C THR A 211 -14.93 6.27 5.28
N PRO A 212 -14.53 7.17 4.38
CA PRO A 212 -15.45 8.14 3.79
C PRO A 212 -16.67 7.48 3.13
N GLY A 213 -16.45 6.30 2.51
CA GLY A 213 -17.53 5.53 1.90
C GLY A 213 -18.60 5.06 2.88
N GLN A 214 -18.25 4.73 4.11
CA GLN A 214 -19.23 4.39 5.15
C GLN A 214 -20.17 5.56 5.46
N ILE A 215 -19.65 6.80 5.43
CA ILE A 215 -20.47 8.00 5.60
C ILE A 215 -21.40 8.16 4.40
N SER A 216 -20.88 8.19 3.17
CA SER A 216 -21.68 8.34 1.94
C SER A 216 -22.76 7.27 1.82
N ASN A 217 -22.40 6.01 2.06
CA ASN A 217 -23.37 4.90 2.02
C ASN A 217 -24.48 5.04 3.07
N THR A 218 -24.15 5.56 4.25
CA THR A 218 -25.14 5.74 5.30
C THR A 218 -26.08 6.90 4.97
N ILE A 219 -25.55 8.00 4.39
CA ILE A 219 -26.36 9.11 3.89
C ILE A 219 -27.34 8.59 2.82
N ALA A 220 -26.86 7.87 1.82
CA ALA A 220 -27.68 7.33 0.74
C ALA A 220 -28.73 6.32 1.23
N ARG A 221 -28.32 5.39 2.11
CA ARG A 221 -29.20 4.34 2.64
C ARG A 221 -30.32 4.86 3.50
N LEU A 222 -30.02 5.87 4.32
CA LEU A 222 -31.02 6.48 5.22
C LEU A 222 -31.72 7.69 4.60
N GLN A 223 -31.35 8.03 3.36
CA GLN A 223 -31.90 9.20 2.64
C GLN A 223 -31.78 10.49 3.47
N LEU A 224 -30.62 10.70 4.10
CA LEU A 224 -30.38 11.88 4.94
C LEU A 224 -30.29 13.13 4.06
N ASN A 225 -30.97 14.17 4.44
CA ASN A 225 -30.90 15.47 3.76
C ASN A 225 -29.76 16.28 4.35
N LEU A 226 -28.72 16.51 3.55
CA LEU A 226 -27.60 17.39 3.91
C LEU A 226 -27.95 18.84 3.55
N LYS A 227 -27.49 19.78 4.37
CA LYS A 227 -27.58 21.23 4.12
C LYS A 227 -26.44 21.77 3.29
N VAL A 228 -25.42 20.96 3.08
CA VAL A 228 -24.22 21.24 2.29
C VAL A 228 -24.02 20.14 1.24
N ASP A 229 -23.14 20.35 0.28
CA ASP A 229 -22.77 19.31 -0.68
C ASP A 229 -22.14 18.09 0.02
N ASP A 230 -22.39 16.87 -0.50
CA ASP A 230 -21.90 15.61 0.06
C ASP A 230 -20.37 15.59 0.19
N GLY A 231 -19.67 16.08 -0.83
CA GLY A 231 -18.21 16.17 -0.84
C GLY A 231 -17.69 17.18 0.17
N GLU A 232 -18.33 18.34 0.30
CA GLU A 232 -18.01 19.34 1.30
C GLU A 232 -18.26 18.81 2.73
N PHE A 233 -19.36 18.10 2.94
CA PHE A 233 -19.68 17.47 4.23
C PHE A 233 -18.57 16.52 4.68
N ILE A 234 -18.14 15.62 3.78
CA ILE A 234 -17.08 14.65 4.06
C ILE A 234 -15.73 15.34 4.26
N ALA A 235 -15.38 16.30 3.40
CA ALA A 235 -14.14 17.05 3.51
C ALA A 235 -14.00 17.77 4.86
N ASN A 236 -15.08 18.39 5.35
CA ASN A 236 -15.09 19.06 6.64
C ASN A 236 -14.93 18.09 7.82
N ILE A 237 -15.50 16.89 7.76
CA ILE A 237 -15.27 15.86 8.78
C ILE A 237 -13.80 15.42 8.74
N LEU A 238 -13.26 15.10 7.56
CA LEU A 238 -11.89 14.61 7.40
C LEU A 238 -10.83 15.65 7.77
N ASN A 239 -11.14 16.94 7.65
CA ASN A 239 -10.24 18.02 8.09
C ASN A 239 -9.91 17.94 9.60
N ASN A 240 -10.78 17.30 10.38
CA ASN A 240 -10.62 17.07 11.81
C ASN A 240 -10.24 15.62 12.16
N CYS A 241 -9.73 14.85 11.20
CA CYS A 241 -9.40 13.44 11.37
C CYS A 241 -7.92 13.14 11.11
N ASN A 242 -7.41 12.10 11.75
CA ASN A 242 -6.17 11.46 11.36
C ASN A 242 -6.47 10.45 10.25
N GLN A 243 -5.67 10.46 9.19
CA GLN A 243 -5.65 9.40 8.19
C GLN A 243 -4.64 8.33 8.61
N ASN A 244 -5.10 7.09 8.78
CA ASN A 244 -4.28 5.98 9.23
C ASN A 244 -3.85 5.12 8.04
N ILE A 245 -2.57 4.77 8.00
CA ILE A 245 -2.03 3.75 7.12
C ILE A 245 -2.47 2.41 7.67
N GLU A 246 -3.08 1.56 6.83
CA GLU A 246 -3.53 0.22 7.22
C GLU A 246 -2.85 -0.83 6.33
N ALA A 247 -2.43 -1.94 6.96
CA ALA A 247 -1.70 -3.02 6.31
C ALA A 247 -1.97 -4.36 6.99
N GLY A 248 -1.61 -5.46 6.34
CA GLY A 248 -1.68 -6.80 6.90
C GLY A 248 -0.46 -7.61 6.52
N PHE A 249 -0.02 -8.51 7.40
CA PHE A 249 1.10 -9.39 7.15
C PHE A 249 0.92 -10.18 5.83
N GLY A 250 -0.26 -10.75 5.63
CA GLY A 250 -0.56 -11.58 4.45
C GLY A 250 -0.07 -13.02 4.64
N GLU A 251 0.76 -13.49 3.71
CA GLU A 251 1.22 -14.89 3.70
C GLU A 251 2.75 -15.05 3.60
N GLY A 252 3.52 -14.02 3.87
CA GLY A 252 4.98 -14.12 3.87
C GLY A 252 5.72 -12.87 3.43
N TYR A 253 7.05 -12.95 3.49
CA TYR A 253 7.95 -11.87 3.14
C TYR A 253 8.59 -12.12 1.77
N TRP A 254 8.17 -11.33 0.77
CA TRP A 254 8.66 -11.42 -0.59
C TRP A 254 9.93 -10.58 -0.76
N SER A 255 10.93 -11.14 -1.42
CA SER A 255 12.25 -10.50 -1.55
C SER A 255 12.23 -9.22 -2.38
N ASP A 256 11.30 -9.09 -3.34
CA ASP A 256 11.20 -7.99 -4.29
C ASP A 256 10.21 -6.88 -3.87
N HIS A 257 9.57 -6.98 -2.70
CA HIS A 257 8.52 -6.03 -2.31
C HIS A 257 9.02 -4.60 -2.12
N TRP A 258 10.27 -4.39 -1.76
CA TRP A 258 10.85 -3.08 -1.48
C TRP A 258 11.47 -2.39 -2.70
N ASP A 259 11.54 -3.05 -3.85
CA ASP A 259 12.28 -2.59 -5.04
C ASP A 259 11.85 -1.21 -5.54
N TYR A 260 10.58 -0.86 -5.38
CA TYR A 260 10.05 0.42 -5.83
C TYR A 260 10.11 1.55 -4.79
N ASN A 261 10.65 1.28 -3.60
CA ASN A 261 10.70 2.31 -2.55
C ASN A 261 11.59 3.48 -2.93
N MET A 262 12.71 3.22 -3.63
CA MET A 262 13.59 4.29 -4.11
C MET A 262 12.98 5.08 -5.26
N ASP A 263 12.13 4.49 -6.09
CA ASP A 263 11.41 5.25 -7.12
C ASP A 263 10.49 6.31 -6.50
N LEU A 264 9.82 5.99 -5.39
CA LEU A 264 9.01 6.97 -4.67
C LEU A 264 9.83 8.18 -4.20
N VAL A 265 11.04 7.94 -3.67
CA VAL A 265 11.95 8.97 -3.17
C VAL A 265 12.48 9.84 -4.32
N ASP A 266 13.00 9.20 -5.37
CA ASP A 266 13.57 9.91 -6.52
C ASP A 266 12.50 10.74 -7.25
N ASN A 267 11.29 10.19 -7.40
CA ASN A 267 10.18 10.91 -8.03
C ASN A 267 9.73 12.11 -7.19
N TYR A 268 9.62 11.95 -5.86
CA TYR A 268 9.32 13.07 -4.97
C TYR A 268 10.38 14.17 -5.07
N LEU A 269 11.66 13.82 -4.98
CA LEU A 269 12.76 14.79 -5.04
C LEU A 269 12.92 15.41 -6.42
N SER A 270 12.48 14.75 -7.48
CA SER A 270 12.44 15.35 -8.83
C SER A 270 11.44 16.49 -8.92
N VAL A 271 10.35 16.43 -8.14
CA VAL A 271 9.32 17.49 -8.10
C VAL A 271 9.63 18.53 -7.02
N PHE A 272 10.20 18.12 -5.89
CA PHE A 272 10.47 18.96 -4.73
C PHE A 272 11.95 18.91 -4.27
N PRO A 273 12.92 19.27 -5.13
CA PRO A 273 14.35 19.15 -4.80
C PRO A 273 14.77 20.04 -3.63
N ASP A 274 14.10 21.18 -3.45
CA ASP A 274 14.31 22.14 -2.38
C ASP A 274 13.87 21.65 -0.99
N LYS A 275 13.06 20.61 -0.92
CA LYS A 275 12.56 20.03 0.33
C LYS A 275 13.41 18.87 0.86
N LYS A 276 14.53 18.55 0.21
CA LYS A 276 15.30 17.33 0.51
C LYS A 276 15.66 17.16 1.99
N ASP A 277 16.19 18.17 2.63
CA ASP A 277 16.65 18.04 4.02
C ASP A 277 15.47 17.87 4.99
N GLN A 278 14.39 18.63 4.79
CA GLN A 278 13.16 18.45 5.57
C GLN A 278 12.55 17.08 5.35
N PHE A 279 12.53 16.59 4.12
CA PHE A 279 11.99 15.30 3.72
C PHE A 279 12.78 14.13 4.34
N LEU A 280 14.10 14.19 4.33
CA LEU A 280 14.95 13.11 4.84
C LEU A 280 15.07 13.12 6.36
N PHE A 281 15.22 14.30 6.97
CA PHE A 281 15.64 14.43 8.37
C PHE A 281 14.66 15.21 9.24
N GLY A 282 13.76 16.00 8.66
CA GLY A 282 12.90 16.91 9.40
C GLY A 282 11.52 16.36 9.76
N ASP A 283 11.02 15.34 9.04
CA ASP A 283 9.77 14.66 9.38
C ASP A 283 10.05 13.39 10.19
N ASP A 284 9.73 13.43 11.48
CA ASP A 284 9.89 12.34 12.44
C ASP A 284 8.62 11.50 12.65
N THR A 285 7.64 11.61 11.74
CA THR A 285 6.36 10.91 11.90
C THR A 285 6.30 9.53 11.23
N TYR A 286 7.41 9.06 10.64
CA TYR A 286 7.52 7.70 10.14
C TYR A 286 7.46 6.68 11.28
N LYS A 287 6.91 5.50 10.99
CA LYS A 287 6.68 4.42 11.95
C LYS A 287 7.38 3.14 11.50
N PHE A 288 7.32 2.10 12.32
CA PHE A 288 7.71 0.75 11.95
C PHE A 288 6.50 -0.16 12.08
N TYR A 289 6.18 -0.88 11.01
CA TYR A 289 5.16 -1.94 11.08
C TYR A 289 5.64 -3.03 12.03
N ASP A 290 4.76 -3.53 12.89
CA ASP A 290 5.04 -4.61 13.85
C ASP A 290 4.28 -5.87 13.43
N SER A 291 4.96 -6.76 12.71
CA SER A 291 4.37 -7.99 12.21
C SER A 291 4.19 -9.03 13.31
N VAL A 292 3.21 -9.89 13.12
CA VAL A 292 3.02 -11.11 13.93
C VAL A 292 4.10 -12.14 13.67
N ALA A 293 4.72 -12.14 12.49
CA ALA A 293 5.71 -13.11 12.08
C ALA A 293 7.10 -12.49 11.96
N TYR A 294 8.10 -13.32 12.10
CA TYR A 294 9.50 -12.98 11.84
C TYR A 294 10.17 -14.09 11.04
N VAL A 295 11.27 -13.77 10.36
CA VAL A 295 12.10 -14.73 9.67
C VAL A 295 13.11 -15.31 10.66
N VAL A 296 13.16 -16.63 10.78
CA VAL A 296 14.07 -17.31 11.71
C VAL A 296 15.54 -17.14 11.31
N PRO A 297 16.47 -17.25 12.26
CA PRO A 297 17.90 -17.27 11.99
C PRO A 297 18.28 -18.37 10.98
N ARG A 298 19.38 -18.16 10.24
CA ARG A 298 19.78 -19.07 9.15
C ARG A 298 19.96 -20.51 9.59
N ASP A 299 20.52 -20.75 10.76
CA ASP A 299 20.76 -22.07 11.33
C ASP A 299 19.45 -22.81 11.73
N GLU A 300 18.37 -22.10 11.92
CA GLU A 300 17.05 -22.67 12.19
C GLU A 300 16.23 -22.98 10.92
N LYS A 301 16.62 -22.41 9.78
CA LYS A 301 15.91 -22.60 8.49
C LYS A 301 16.12 -23.98 7.87
N TYR A 302 17.23 -24.65 8.19
CA TYR A 302 17.63 -25.88 7.54
C TYR A 302 17.68 -27.03 8.53
N VAL A 303 17.22 -28.19 8.08
CA VAL A 303 17.32 -29.44 8.80
C VAL A 303 17.98 -30.51 7.91
N ILE A 304 18.74 -31.38 8.54
CA ILE A 304 19.30 -32.56 7.87
C ILE A 304 18.36 -33.72 8.18
N ASN A 305 17.77 -34.32 7.14
CA ASN A 305 16.89 -35.46 7.29
C ASN A 305 17.69 -36.74 7.63
N LYS A 306 16.96 -37.84 7.93
CA LYS A 306 17.59 -39.14 8.28
C LYS A 306 18.47 -39.75 7.17
N LYS A 307 18.37 -39.26 5.93
CA LYS A 307 19.16 -39.68 4.79
C LYS A 307 20.38 -38.80 4.57
N GLY A 308 20.55 -37.75 5.36
CA GLY A 308 21.60 -36.78 5.19
C GLY A 308 21.32 -35.66 4.17
N ASP A 309 20.07 -35.59 3.64
CA ASP A 309 19.71 -34.50 2.74
C ASP A 309 19.36 -33.25 3.54
N VAL A 310 19.81 -32.08 3.08
CA VAL A 310 19.39 -30.79 3.61
C VAL A 310 17.97 -30.49 3.16
N ARG A 311 17.15 -30.04 4.07
CA ARG A 311 15.79 -29.56 3.80
C ARG A 311 15.58 -28.23 4.48
N GLN A 312 14.91 -27.32 3.79
CA GLN A 312 14.40 -26.13 4.40
C GLN A 312 13.17 -26.48 5.25
N TYR A 313 13.13 -25.92 6.43
CA TYR A 313 12.06 -26.16 7.38
C TYR A 313 11.69 -24.83 8.03
N GLY A 314 10.50 -24.40 7.94
CA GLY A 314 9.97 -23.19 8.59
C GLY A 314 10.90 -21.96 8.51
N MET A 315 10.58 -21.00 7.67
CA MET A 315 11.38 -19.78 7.56
C MET A 315 10.76 -18.61 8.27
N GLU A 316 9.45 -18.62 8.33
CA GLU A 316 8.63 -17.62 8.97
C GLU A 316 7.86 -18.28 10.10
N VAL A 317 7.91 -17.66 11.27
CA VAL A 317 7.29 -18.17 12.49
C VAL A 317 6.44 -17.06 13.10
N GLU A 318 5.22 -17.39 13.53
CA GLU A 318 4.41 -16.48 14.32
C GLU A 318 5.04 -16.31 15.71
N ASP A 319 5.14 -15.07 16.17
CA ASP A 319 5.67 -14.73 17.49
C ASP A 319 4.58 -14.88 18.55
N GLU A 320 4.63 -16.02 19.27
CA GLU A 320 3.65 -16.34 20.30
C GLU A 320 3.69 -15.34 21.46
N GLU A 321 4.84 -14.74 21.77
CA GLU A 321 4.95 -13.73 22.82
C GLU A 321 4.25 -12.44 22.38
N LYS A 322 4.38 -12.03 21.12
CA LYS A 322 3.62 -10.90 20.57
C LYS A 322 2.13 -11.16 20.57
N LEU A 323 1.71 -12.35 20.16
CA LEU A 323 0.29 -12.74 20.15
C LEU A 323 -0.33 -12.70 21.55
N ALA A 324 0.46 -12.99 22.58
CA ALA A 324 0.03 -12.95 23.97
C ALA A 324 0.00 -11.53 24.58
N ARG A 325 0.56 -10.52 23.90
CA ARG A 325 0.57 -9.13 24.40
C ARG A 325 -0.83 -8.53 24.39
N GLU A 326 -1.19 -7.88 25.48
CA GLU A 326 -2.43 -7.11 25.53
C GLU A 326 -2.45 -6.01 24.45
N GLY A 327 -3.54 -5.97 23.70
CA GLY A 327 -3.73 -4.98 22.62
C GLY A 327 -3.06 -5.32 21.29
N PHE A 328 -2.28 -6.42 21.17
CA PHE A 328 -1.80 -6.90 19.89
C PHE A 328 -2.91 -7.69 19.18
N ASN A 329 -3.17 -7.33 17.92
CA ASN A 329 -4.15 -8.03 17.09
C ASN A 329 -3.53 -8.36 15.73
N LYS A 330 -3.32 -9.63 15.43
CA LYS A 330 -2.70 -10.07 14.18
C LYS A 330 -3.45 -9.68 12.90
N TRP A 331 -4.73 -9.34 13.02
CA TRP A 331 -5.56 -8.92 11.90
C TRP A 331 -5.62 -7.40 11.70
N ALA A 332 -5.10 -6.64 12.66
CA ALA A 332 -5.03 -5.19 12.62
C ALA A 332 -3.63 -4.71 12.20
N THR A 333 -3.53 -3.44 11.83
CA THR A 333 -2.24 -2.78 11.66
C THR A 333 -1.62 -2.50 13.01
N ASN A 334 -0.49 -3.09 13.28
CA ASN A 334 0.27 -2.85 14.50
C ASN A 334 1.50 -2.00 14.17
N TRP A 335 1.81 -1.09 15.09
CA TRP A 335 3.00 -0.26 15.04
C TRP A 335 3.93 -0.61 16.19
N LEU A 336 5.22 -0.65 15.93
CA LEU A 336 6.23 -0.89 16.95
C LEU A 336 6.07 0.09 18.12
N LYS A 337 6.12 -0.44 19.32
CA LYS A 337 5.93 0.31 20.57
C LYS A 337 7.22 0.40 21.36
N GLU A 338 7.41 1.54 22.02
CA GLU A 338 8.37 1.70 23.11
C GLU A 338 7.90 0.96 24.36
N LYS A 339 8.78 0.83 25.35
CA LYS A 339 8.46 0.16 26.63
C LYS A 339 7.33 0.84 27.39
N ASP A 340 7.10 2.13 27.18
CA ASP A 340 6.00 2.90 27.77
C ASP A 340 4.68 2.79 26.99
N GLY A 341 4.66 2.01 25.91
CA GLY A 341 3.49 1.76 25.05
C GLY A 341 3.25 2.78 23.95
N LYS A 342 4.07 3.83 23.86
CA LYS A 342 3.98 4.79 22.75
C LYS A 342 4.50 4.19 21.46
N THR A 343 3.96 4.66 20.32
CA THR A 343 4.45 4.27 19.00
C THR A 343 5.84 4.85 18.78
N VAL A 344 6.77 4.02 18.30
CA VAL A 344 8.09 4.46 17.87
C VAL A 344 7.96 5.33 16.63
N HIS A 345 8.47 6.53 16.70
CA HIS A 345 8.54 7.47 15.60
C HIS A 345 9.99 7.70 15.16
N THR A 346 10.18 7.96 13.86
CA THR A 346 11.51 8.13 13.28
C THR A 346 11.45 8.95 11.99
N THR A 347 12.61 9.22 11.38
CA THR A 347 12.72 9.93 10.10
C THR A 347 12.84 8.97 8.92
N LEU A 348 12.64 9.48 7.71
CA LEU A 348 12.89 8.72 6.48
C LEU A 348 14.33 8.24 6.40
N ALA A 349 15.30 9.05 6.83
CA ALA A 349 16.72 8.68 6.86
C ALA A 349 16.96 7.39 7.65
N VAL A 350 16.37 7.25 8.84
CA VAL A 350 16.48 6.02 9.64
C VAL A 350 15.81 4.82 8.93
N LYS A 351 14.68 5.03 8.29
CA LYS A 351 13.98 3.99 7.51
C LYS A 351 14.85 3.49 6.35
N MET A 352 15.54 4.39 5.68
CA MET A 352 16.49 4.03 4.61
C MET A 352 17.72 3.29 5.14
N ILE A 353 18.25 3.73 6.27
CA ILE A 353 19.40 3.06 6.94
C ILE A 353 19.03 1.62 7.31
N ILE A 354 17.91 1.38 7.99
CA ILE A 354 17.54 0.02 8.39
C ILE A 354 17.24 -0.89 7.20
N LEU A 355 16.60 -0.36 6.16
CA LEU A 355 16.35 -1.11 4.93
C LEU A 355 17.68 -1.51 4.26
N ALA A 356 18.60 -0.54 4.06
CA ALA A 356 19.90 -0.80 3.47
C ALA A 356 20.72 -1.79 4.29
N LEU A 357 20.77 -1.60 5.62
CA LEU A 357 21.52 -2.45 6.53
C LEU A 357 21.01 -3.89 6.52
N SER A 358 19.69 -4.08 6.58
CA SER A 358 19.09 -5.41 6.58
C SER A 358 19.32 -6.12 5.24
N LYS A 359 19.16 -5.44 4.11
CA LYS A 359 19.42 -6.03 2.79
C LYS A 359 20.90 -6.28 2.54
N PHE A 360 21.78 -5.43 3.05
CA PHE A 360 23.22 -5.66 2.99
C PHE A 360 23.65 -6.88 3.82
N ALA A 361 23.09 -7.05 5.01
CA ALA A 361 23.34 -8.22 5.84
C ALA A 361 22.74 -9.52 5.27
N GLN A 362 21.85 -9.43 4.28
CA GLN A 362 21.26 -10.56 3.54
C GLN A 362 22.03 -10.90 2.27
N MET A 363 23.13 -10.24 1.95
CA MET A 363 23.93 -10.60 0.78
C MET A 363 24.43 -12.03 0.89
N ASP A 364 24.42 -12.75 -0.22
CA ASP A 364 24.95 -14.10 -0.28
C ASP A 364 26.48 -14.13 -0.10
N MET A 365 27.00 -15.33 0.14
CA MET A 365 28.41 -15.58 0.42
C MET A 365 29.34 -15.10 -0.73
N ASP A 366 28.88 -15.17 -1.96
CA ASP A 366 29.66 -14.80 -3.14
C ASP A 366 29.48 -13.32 -3.53
N GLY A 367 28.62 -12.58 -2.82
CA GLY A 367 28.30 -11.17 -3.10
C GLY A 367 27.55 -10.96 -4.41
N ILE A 368 26.85 -11.97 -4.93
CA ILE A 368 26.12 -11.94 -6.19
C ILE A 368 24.75 -11.30 -6.02
N GLY A 369 24.08 -11.57 -4.93
CA GLY A 369 22.74 -11.09 -4.72
C GLY A 369 22.26 -11.08 -3.27
N VAL A 370 21.10 -10.45 -3.06
CA VAL A 370 20.37 -10.51 -1.78
C VAL A 370 19.67 -11.85 -1.66
N GLU A 371 19.90 -12.60 -0.59
CA GLU A 371 19.32 -13.94 -0.38
C GLU A 371 17.79 -13.88 -0.28
N MET A 372 17.12 -14.89 -0.83
CA MET A 372 15.66 -15.07 -0.80
C MET A 372 15.24 -15.77 0.49
N GLU A 373 15.53 -15.14 1.63
CA GLU A 373 15.43 -15.79 2.94
C GLU A 373 14.02 -16.10 3.41
N GLY A 374 13.04 -15.30 3.06
CA GLY A 374 11.66 -15.49 3.51
C GLY A 374 10.94 -16.63 2.79
N GLY A 375 11.60 -17.38 1.91
CA GLY A 375 10.97 -18.45 1.11
C GLY A 375 10.04 -17.98 0.03
N LYS A 376 9.96 -16.68 -0.17
CA LYS A 376 9.13 -16.01 -1.16
C LYS A 376 10.03 -15.18 -2.09
N PRO A 377 10.58 -15.78 -3.15
CA PRO A 377 11.59 -15.14 -4.00
C PRO A 377 11.08 -14.05 -4.92
N GLY A 378 9.81 -13.71 -4.85
CA GLY A 378 9.13 -12.82 -5.75
C GLY A 378 8.00 -13.55 -6.46
N TRP A 379 7.35 -12.91 -7.40
CA TRP A 379 6.20 -13.50 -8.06
C TRP A 379 6.54 -14.40 -9.27
N ASN A 380 7.80 -14.62 -9.53
CA ASN A 380 8.22 -15.60 -10.53
C ASN A 380 8.10 -17.02 -9.97
N ASP A 381 7.00 -17.70 -10.25
CA ASP A 381 6.69 -19.04 -9.73
C ASP A 381 7.75 -20.09 -10.06
N ALA A 382 8.48 -19.95 -11.16
CA ALA A 382 9.59 -20.82 -11.50
C ALA A 382 10.76 -20.73 -10.51
N MET A 383 10.84 -19.64 -9.75
CA MET A 383 11.86 -19.41 -8.72
C MET A 383 11.43 -19.89 -7.34
N ASN A 384 10.16 -20.24 -7.14
CA ASN A 384 9.68 -20.87 -5.92
C ASN A 384 10.24 -22.30 -5.83
N GLY A 385 10.78 -22.67 -4.68
CA GLY A 385 11.42 -23.99 -4.49
C GLY A 385 12.94 -23.88 -4.33
N LEU A 386 13.74 -24.52 -5.20
CA LEU A 386 15.20 -24.50 -5.07
C LEU A 386 15.83 -23.11 -5.06
N PRO A 387 15.45 -22.16 -5.93
CA PRO A 387 15.94 -20.79 -5.85
C PRO A 387 15.53 -20.10 -4.55
N GLY A 388 14.35 -20.36 -4.02
CA GLY A 388 13.90 -19.86 -2.70
C GLY A 388 14.69 -20.47 -1.53
N LEU A 389 15.36 -21.61 -1.74
CA LEU A 389 16.26 -22.24 -0.78
C LEU A 389 17.67 -21.67 -0.81
N PHE A 390 18.22 -21.48 -2.02
CA PHE A 390 19.62 -21.18 -2.24
C PHE A 390 19.84 -20.01 -3.20
N GLY A 391 18.76 -19.36 -3.60
CA GLY A 391 18.81 -18.30 -4.59
C GLY A 391 19.06 -16.92 -3.98
N SER A 392 19.59 -16.06 -4.82
CA SER A 392 19.80 -14.65 -4.53
C SER A 392 19.24 -13.78 -5.65
N GLY A 393 18.68 -12.63 -5.28
CA GLY A 393 18.06 -11.67 -6.19
C GLY A 393 19.07 -10.65 -6.70
N THR A 394 19.42 -10.73 -8.00
CA THR A 394 20.27 -9.71 -8.63
C THR A 394 19.56 -8.36 -8.79
N PRO A 395 18.27 -8.27 -9.17
CA PRO A 395 17.54 -7.00 -9.19
C PRO A 395 17.57 -6.29 -7.85
N GLU A 396 17.31 -7.00 -6.77
CA GLU A 396 17.34 -6.48 -5.40
C GLU A 396 18.73 -5.98 -5.01
N THR A 397 19.79 -6.58 -5.55
CA THR A 397 21.16 -6.11 -5.34
C THR A 397 21.41 -4.76 -6.04
N PHE A 398 20.87 -4.54 -7.22
CA PHE A 398 20.95 -3.25 -7.89
C PHE A 398 20.17 -2.17 -7.12
N GLU A 399 19.00 -2.49 -6.59
CA GLU A 399 18.25 -1.57 -5.76
C GLU A 399 18.96 -1.29 -4.43
N LEU A 400 19.60 -2.30 -3.81
CA LEU A 400 20.44 -2.10 -2.64
C LEU A 400 21.61 -1.16 -2.95
N LYS A 401 22.30 -1.36 -4.08
CA LYS A 401 23.38 -0.47 -4.51
C LYS A 401 22.88 0.98 -4.70
N ARG A 402 21.71 1.16 -5.30
CA ARG A 402 21.07 2.46 -5.51
C ARG A 402 20.76 3.12 -4.16
N LEU A 403 20.17 2.39 -3.22
CA LEU A 403 19.84 2.87 -1.88
C LEU A 403 21.10 3.25 -1.09
N VAL A 404 22.14 2.40 -1.07
CA VAL A 404 23.42 2.69 -0.39
C VAL A 404 24.08 3.92 -1.01
N LYS A 405 24.10 4.00 -2.35
CA LYS A 405 24.64 5.18 -3.04
C LYS A 405 23.88 6.45 -2.66
N PHE A 406 22.55 6.40 -2.64
CA PHE A 406 21.73 7.54 -2.23
C PHE A 406 22.06 8.00 -0.80
N ILE A 407 22.18 7.05 0.14
CA ILE A 407 22.54 7.32 1.52
C ILE A 407 23.93 7.98 1.58
N THR A 408 24.93 7.42 0.92
CA THR A 408 26.30 7.95 0.95
C THR A 408 26.42 9.34 0.31
N ASP A 409 25.63 9.61 -0.72
CA ASP A 409 25.64 10.90 -1.42
C ASP A 409 24.90 12.00 -0.63
N ASN A 410 23.93 11.64 0.21
CA ASN A 410 23.01 12.61 0.83
C ASN A 410 23.10 12.70 2.36
N PHE A 411 23.74 11.75 3.05
CA PHE A 411 23.81 11.73 4.52
C PHE A 411 25.20 12.16 5.03
N GLY A 412 25.95 12.90 4.24
CA GLY A 412 27.26 13.43 4.62
C GLY A 412 27.17 14.72 5.44
N GLY A 413 28.25 15.04 6.19
CA GLY A 413 28.40 16.26 6.96
C GLY A 413 28.62 15.99 8.46
N ASP A 414 28.63 17.08 9.26
CA ASP A 414 28.81 17.01 10.72
C ASP A 414 27.49 16.73 11.48
N GLY A 415 26.43 16.31 10.75
CA GLY A 415 25.13 15.98 11.32
C GLY A 415 25.12 14.60 11.97
N PHE A 416 24.15 14.38 12.84
CA PHE A 416 23.85 13.07 13.41
C PHE A 416 22.37 12.73 13.19
N VAL A 417 22.08 11.46 13.10
CA VAL A 417 20.72 10.92 12.98
C VAL A 417 20.36 10.24 14.29
N VAL A 418 19.23 10.63 14.87
CA VAL A 418 18.68 9.97 16.06
C VAL A 418 17.91 8.73 15.61
N MET A 419 18.30 7.57 16.13
CA MET A 419 17.67 6.29 15.78
C MET A 419 17.47 5.41 17.03
N PRO A 420 16.57 4.41 16.99
CA PRO A 420 16.48 3.40 18.04
C PRO A 420 17.81 2.74 18.32
N VAL A 421 18.10 2.50 19.61
CA VAL A 421 19.39 1.95 20.05
C VAL A 421 19.68 0.57 19.49
N GLU A 422 18.64 -0.21 19.21
CA GLU A 422 18.73 -1.53 18.58
C GLU A 422 19.27 -1.42 17.16
N ILE A 423 18.80 -0.45 16.38
CA ILE A 423 19.30 -0.19 15.01
C ILE A 423 20.76 0.26 15.04
N SER A 424 21.12 1.14 15.97
CA SER A 424 22.51 1.57 16.13
C SER A 424 23.43 0.39 16.47
N LYS A 425 23.03 -0.46 17.41
CA LYS A 425 23.80 -1.65 17.78
C LYS A 425 23.95 -2.63 16.61
N TYR A 426 22.88 -2.80 15.82
CA TYR A 426 22.92 -3.66 14.67
C TYR A 426 23.89 -3.11 13.60
N LEU A 427 23.85 -1.81 13.33
CA LEU A 427 24.81 -1.15 12.43
C LEU A 427 26.25 -1.33 12.89
N ASP A 428 26.52 -1.12 14.18
CA ASP A 428 27.86 -1.29 14.77
C ASP A 428 28.33 -2.75 14.66
N ALA A 429 27.45 -3.72 14.88
CA ALA A 429 27.77 -5.15 14.79
C ALA A 429 28.09 -5.55 13.35
N VAL A 430 27.27 -5.19 12.37
CA VAL A 430 27.54 -5.48 10.94
C VAL A 430 28.83 -4.80 10.51
N LYS A 431 29.05 -3.55 10.92
CA LYS A 431 30.30 -2.83 10.62
C LYS A 431 31.53 -3.56 11.20
N ALA A 432 31.43 -4.05 12.43
CA ALA A 432 32.55 -4.76 13.07
C ALA A 432 32.93 -6.03 12.30
N GLU A 433 31.97 -6.80 11.79
CA GLU A 433 32.24 -7.98 10.97
C GLU A 433 32.81 -7.59 9.59
N LEU A 434 32.29 -6.53 8.97
CA LEU A 434 32.82 -5.99 7.72
C LEU A 434 34.26 -5.47 7.87
N ASP A 435 34.59 -4.82 8.98
CA ASP A 435 35.96 -4.37 9.27
C ASP A 435 36.94 -5.57 9.39
N LYS A 436 36.52 -6.68 10.02
CA LYS A 436 37.32 -7.93 10.09
C LYS A 436 37.53 -8.55 8.72
N TYR A 437 36.46 -8.57 7.89
CA TYR A 437 36.55 -9.07 6.51
C TYR A 437 37.50 -8.22 5.67
N ASN A 438 37.38 -6.91 5.70
CA ASN A 438 38.28 -6.00 4.99
C ASN A 438 39.73 -6.08 5.45
N ALA A 439 39.95 -6.43 6.72
CA ALA A 439 41.28 -6.68 7.27
C ALA A 439 41.87 -8.07 6.88
N GLY A 440 41.08 -8.89 6.16
CA GLY A 440 41.49 -10.26 5.78
C GLY A 440 41.49 -11.27 6.93
N THR A 441 40.77 -10.95 8.02
CA THR A 441 40.64 -11.84 9.21
C THR A 441 39.54 -12.87 9.05
N LEU A 442 38.59 -12.59 8.17
CA LEU A 442 37.49 -13.50 7.80
C LEU A 442 37.55 -13.74 6.28
N ASN A 443 37.29 -14.97 5.86
CA ASN A 443 36.99 -15.28 4.46
C ASN A 443 35.52 -15.01 4.13
N ASP A 444 35.12 -15.21 2.86
CA ASP A 444 33.77 -14.91 2.38
C ASP A 444 32.70 -15.69 3.17
N PHE A 445 32.90 -16.97 3.42
CA PHE A 445 31.99 -17.80 4.19
C PHE A 445 31.90 -17.37 5.67
N GLU A 446 33.06 -17.14 6.30
CA GLU A 446 33.10 -16.71 7.71
C GLU A 446 32.45 -15.35 7.93
N TYR A 447 32.64 -14.42 6.98
CA TYR A 447 31.95 -13.12 7.01
C TYR A 447 30.44 -13.28 6.85
N TRP A 448 30.00 -14.03 5.85
CA TRP A 448 28.60 -14.29 5.58
C TRP A 448 27.88 -14.94 6.77
N ASP A 449 28.51 -15.90 7.44
CA ASP A 449 27.96 -16.56 8.63
C ASP A 449 27.93 -15.64 9.85
N ALA A 450 29.01 -14.88 10.08
CA ALA A 450 29.09 -13.92 11.18
C ALA A 450 28.03 -12.81 11.06
N VAL A 451 27.81 -12.26 9.88
CA VAL A 451 26.79 -11.21 9.64
C VAL A 451 25.39 -11.74 9.88
N ALA A 452 25.10 -12.99 9.49
CA ALA A 452 23.80 -13.60 9.80
C ALA A 452 23.55 -13.75 11.30
N SER A 453 24.62 -13.98 12.08
CA SER A 453 24.51 -14.18 13.52
C SER A 453 24.29 -12.87 14.32
N VAL A 454 24.67 -11.70 13.76
CA VAL A 454 24.46 -10.41 14.40
C VAL A 454 23.18 -9.70 13.98
N ARG A 455 22.53 -10.19 12.98
CA ARG A 455 21.25 -9.72 12.46
C ARG A 455 20.09 -10.19 13.34
#